data_c458ee15997d4abdbbc2b0df452f0c0d
#
_entry.id   c458ee15997d4abdbbc2b0df452f0c0d
#
_cell.length_a   1.000
_cell.length_b   1.000
_cell.length_c   1.000
_cell.angle_alpha   90.00
_cell.angle_beta   90.00
_cell.angle_gamma   90.00
#
_symmetry.space_group_name_H-M   'P 1'
#
loop_
_entity.id
_entity.type
_entity.pdbx_description
1 polymer ?
#
loop_
_entity_poly.entity_id
_entity_poly.type
_entity_poly.pdbx_seq_one_letter_code
_entity_poly.pdbx_strand_id
1 'polypeptide(L)'
;MDLRHMAEQYGKDKSLAAALWQENIRECKILATLIMPAADFTASEAMEWATTLSTVEMAETAVFNLFQHMTEAEQFSLMLLANEDKLVRICAYNLVCRLLKRNQECAPQLYAALFEKAASDLKSADRQLLHPLVKCLDYVSSTDTEAAKEATRLLKEAGFGAF
;
A
#
# COMPACT_ATOMS: atom_id res chain seq x y z
N MET A 1 -9.56 8.10 24.62
CA MET A 1 -8.30 7.34 24.68
C MET A 1 -7.73 7.18 23.28
N ASP A 2 -6.45 7.43 23.14
CA ASP A 2 -5.75 7.24 21.86
C ASP A 2 -5.63 5.76 21.53
N LEU A 3 -5.97 5.39 20.29
CA LEU A 3 -5.92 4.00 19.84
C LEU A 3 -4.51 3.42 19.90
N ARG A 4 -3.47 4.22 19.64
CA ARG A 4 -2.07 3.78 19.77
C ARG A 4 -1.73 3.40 21.20
N HIS A 5 -2.14 4.21 22.15
CA HIS A 5 -1.92 3.94 23.55
C HIS A 5 -2.65 2.67 23.99
N MET A 6 -3.89 2.49 23.51
CA MET A 6 -4.67 1.29 23.78
C MET A 6 -3.96 0.05 23.19
N ALA A 7 -3.45 0.14 21.96
CA ALA A 7 -2.73 -0.95 21.32
C ALA A 7 -1.46 -1.33 22.08
N GLU A 8 -0.74 -0.34 22.63
CA GLU A 8 0.45 -0.58 23.45
C GLU A 8 0.12 -1.41 24.69
N GLN A 9 -1.02 -1.15 25.30
CA GLN A 9 -1.46 -1.90 26.48
C GLN A 9 -1.78 -3.36 26.19
N TYR A 10 -2.34 -3.64 25.00
CA TYR A 10 -2.65 -5.02 24.58
C TYR A 10 -1.43 -5.76 24.06
N GLY A 11 -0.45 -5.03 23.51
CA GLY A 11 0.70 -5.63 22.85
C GLY A 11 0.32 -6.29 21.52
N LYS A 12 1.23 -7.08 20.97
CA LYS A 12 0.98 -7.79 19.70
C LYS A 12 0.24 -9.08 19.99
N ASP A 13 -0.88 -9.29 19.30
CA ASP A 13 -1.75 -10.45 19.46
C ASP A 13 -2.46 -10.75 18.15
N LYS A 14 -2.02 -11.79 17.47
CA LYS A 14 -2.54 -12.16 16.14
C LYS A 14 -4.02 -12.53 16.19
N SER A 15 -4.44 -13.32 17.17
CA SER A 15 -5.83 -13.77 17.30
C SER A 15 -6.77 -12.60 17.59
N LEU A 16 -6.35 -11.71 18.51
CA LEU A 16 -7.13 -10.51 18.83
C LEU A 16 -7.25 -9.58 17.63
N ALA A 17 -6.14 -9.37 16.92
CA ALA A 17 -6.13 -8.52 15.73
C ALA A 17 -7.08 -9.07 14.64
N ALA A 18 -7.03 -10.37 14.39
CA ALA A 18 -7.90 -11.01 13.42
C ALA A 18 -9.38 -10.85 13.79
N ALA A 19 -9.71 -11.01 15.07
CA ALA A 19 -11.07 -10.83 15.56
C ALA A 19 -11.54 -9.38 15.41
N LEU A 20 -10.68 -8.43 15.75
CA LEU A 20 -10.98 -6.99 15.63
C LEU A 20 -11.20 -6.58 14.18
N TRP A 21 -10.44 -7.15 13.24
CA TRP A 21 -10.60 -6.84 11.82
C TRP A 21 -11.97 -7.26 11.29
N GLN A 22 -12.55 -8.34 11.85
CA GLN A 22 -13.86 -8.83 11.43
C GLN A 22 -15.01 -7.91 11.88
N GLU A 23 -14.77 -7.07 12.89
CA GLU A 23 -15.78 -6.11 13.34
C GLU A 23 -15.93 -4.99 12.32
N ASN A 24 -17.15 -4.66 11.95
CA ASN A 24 -17.42 -3.57 11.02
C ASN A 24 -17.45 -2.22 11.75
N ILE A 25 -16.38 -1.96 12.52
CA ILE A 25 -16.18 -0.76 13.31
C ILE A 25 -14.81 -0.21 12.98
N ARG A 26 -14.76 1.05 12.56
CA ARG A 26 -13.53 1.72 12.14
C ARG A 26 -12.41 1.60 13.18
N GLU A 27 -12.71 1.90 14.43
CA GLU A 27 -11.73 1.88 15.51
C GLU A 27 -11.19 0.47 15.78
N CYS A 28 -12.03 -0.54 15.64
CA CYS A 28 -11.61 -1.95 15.78
C CYS A 28 -10.63 -2.33 14.67
N LYS A 29 -10.89 -1.88 13.44
CA LYS A 29 -9.98 -2.16 12.31
C LYS A 29 -8.65 -1.44 12.48
N ILE A 30 -8.66 -0.19 12.96
CA ILE A 30 -7.42 0.54 13.24
C ILE A 30 -6.62 -0.17 14.32
N LEU A 31 -7.26 -0.61 15.41
CA LEU A 31 -6.61 -1.39 16.46
C LEU A 31 -6.02 -2.68 15.90
N ALA A 32 -6.74 -3.35 15.03
CA ALA A 32 -6.25 -4.58 14.38
C ALA A 32 -4.92 -4.33 13.67
N THR A 33 -4.80 -3.21 12.94
CA THR A 33 -3.56 -2.87 12.23
C THR A 33 -2.40 -2.57 13.19
N LEU A 34 -2.69 -2.14 14.41
CA LEU A 34 -1.68 -1.82 15.41
C LEU A 34 -1.27 -3.04 16.25
N ILE A 35 -2.18 -4.00 16.41
CA ILE A 35 -1.99 -5.17 17.27
C ILE A 35 -1.45 -6.37 16.50
N MET A 36 -1.73 -6.48 15.20
CA MET A 36 -1.25 -7.60 14.39
C MET A 36 0.29 -7.61 14.34
N PRO A 37 0.93 -8.73 14.72
CA PRO A 37 2.38 -8.83 14.57
C PRO A 37 2.74 -8.95 13.07
N ALA A 38 3.39 -7.91 12.55
CA ALA A 38 3.69 -7.81 11.12
C ALA A 38 4.58 -8.95 10.62
N ALA A 39 5.52 -9.41 11.43
CA ALA A 39 6.45 -10.48 11.05
C ALA A 39 5.73 -11.83 10.83
N ASP A 40 4.59 -12.02 11.49
CA ASP A 40 3.82 -13.27 11.43
C ASP A 40 2.62 -13.17 10.48
N PHE A 41 2.44 -12.03 9.84
CA PHE A 41 1.32 -11.78 8.95
C PHE A 41 1.73 -12.09 7.51
N THR A 42 1.14 -13.13 6.92
CA THR A 42 1.51 -13.58 5.58
C THR A 42 0.84 -12.72 4.51
N ALA A 43 1.42 -12.74 3.31
CA ALA A 43 0.84 -12.04 2.16
C ALA A 43 -0.58 -12.53 1.87
N SER A 44 -0.83 -13.83 2.01
CA SER A 44 -2.15 -14.42 1.81
C SER A 44 -3.17 -13.91 2.83
N GLU A 45 -2.80 -13.87 4.11
CA GLU A 45 -3.66 -13.33 5.17
C GLU A 45 -3.92 -11.84 4.96
N ALA A 46 -2.90 -11.09 4.59
CA ALA A 46 -3.02 -9.66 4.32
C ALA A 46 -3.94 -9.40 3.11
N MET A 47 -3.91 -10.26 2.12
CA MET A 47 -4.78 -10.14 0.95
C MET A 47 -6.25 -10.30 1.33
N GLU A 48 -6.56 -11.18 2.27
CA GLU A 48 -7.93 -11.30 2.80
C GLU A 48 -8.38 -9.97 3.45
N TRP A 49 -7.49 -9.31 4.18
CA TRP A 49 -7.79 -8.00 4.76
C TRP A 49 -7.99 -6.94 3.68
N ALA A 50 -7.10 -6.92 2.69
CA ALA A 50 -7.14 -5.93 1.61
C ALA A 50 -8.45 -5.98 0.81
N THR A 51 -8.98 -7.18 0.55
CA THR A 51 -10.22 -7.34 -0.20
C THR A 51 -11.46 -6.90 0.57
N THR A 52 -11.34 -6.68 1.88
CA THR A 52 -12.44 -6.20 2.72
C THR A 52 -12.35 -4.70 3.04
N LEU A 53 -11.36 -4.01 2.46
CA LEU A 53 -11.23 -2.55 2.64
C LEU A 53 -12.47 -1.85 2.07
N SER A 54 -12.98 -0.85 2.81
CA SER A 54 -14.16 -0.11 2.40
C SER A 54 -13.91 1.38 2.17
N THR A 55 -12.77 1.90 2.63
CA THR A 55 -12.44 3.33 2.49
C THR A 55 -10.98 3.52 2.13
N VAL A 56 -10.69 4.66 1.48
CA VAL A 56 -9.31 5.08 1.18
C VAL A 56 -8.53 5.28 2.47
N GLU A 57 -9.15 5.91 3.47
CA GLU A 57 -8.51 6.12 4.78
C GLU A 57 -8.03 4.80 5.40
N MET A 58 -8.86 3.77 5.34
CA MET A 58 -8.48 2.48 5.93
C MET A 58 -7.33 1.83 5.16
N ALA A 59 -7.33 1.97 3.83
CA ALA A 59 -6.22 1.48 3.02
C ALA A 59 -4.90 2.15 3.42
N GLU A 60 -4.91 3.48 3.56
CA GLU A 60 -3.74 4.25 3.98
C GLU A 60 -3.28 3.86 5.40
N THR A 61 -4.23 3.71 6.30
CA THR A 61 -3.95 3.33 7.70
C THR A 61 -3.33 1.95 7.79
N ALA A 62 -3.88 0.98 7.08
CA ALA A 62 -3.36 -0.40 7.08
C ALA A 62 -1.94 -0.45 6.50
N VAL A 63 -1.66 0.29 5.45
CA VAL A 63 -0.32 0.39 4.87
C VAL A 63 0.65 0.99 5.89
N PHE A 64 0.29 2.10 6.47
CA PHE A 64 1.18 2.83 7.38
C PHE A 64 1.46 2.04 8.67
N ASN A 65 0.43 1.46 9.28
CA ASN A 65 0.57 0.78 10.56
C ASN A 65 1.10 -0.65 10.46
N LEU A 66 0.78 -1.35 9.38
CA LEU A 66 1.00 -2.80 9.32
C LEU A 66 1.71 -3.27 8.06
N PHE A 67 1.14 -2.99 6.89
CA PHE A 67 1.57 -3.66 5.66
C PHE A 67 3.03 -3.36 5.29
N GLN A 68 3.47 -2.12 5.49
CA GLN A 68 4.86 -1.75 5.18
C GLN A 68 5.89 -2.46 6.07
N HIS A 69 5.45 -3.01 7.19
CA HIS A 69 6.34 -3.68 8.15
C HIS A 69 6.35 -5.21 7.99
N MET A 70 5.53 -5.75 7.10
CA MET A 70 5.47 -7.19 6.87
C MET A 70 6.75 -7.72 6.25
N THR A 71 7.15 -8.93 6.65
CA THR A 71 8.27 -9.63 6.03
C THR A 71 8.01 -9.87 4.54
N GLU A 72 6.77 -10.23 4.19
CA GLU A 72 6.36 -10.50 2.81
C GLU A 72 5.75 -9.27 2.12
N ALA A 73 6.12 -8.05 2.55
CA ALA A 73 5.53 -6.83 2.02
C ALA A 73 5.70 -6.67 0.50
N GLU A 74 6.86 -7.02 -0.03
CA GLU A 74 7.12 -6.90 -1.46
C GLU A 74 6.28 -7.90 -2.27
N GLN A 75 6.21 -9.15 -1.83
CA GLN A 75 5.35 -10.15 -2.44
C GLN A 75 3.89 -9.74 -2.36
N PHE A 76 3.46 -9.21 -1.22
CA PHE A 76 2.11 -8.71 -1.02
C PHE A 76 1.80 -7.56 -1.98
N SER A 77 2.76 -6.65 -2.19
CA SER A 77 2.60 -5.55 -3.15
C SER A 77 2.29 -6.06 -4.56
N LEU A 78 3.00 -7.10 -4.99
CA LEU A 78 2.76 -7.71 -6.30
C LEU A 78 1.35 -8.29 -6.41
N MET A 79 0.87 -8.91 -5.35
CA MET A 79 -0.50 -9.45 -5.30
C MET A 79 -1.54 -8.34 -5.38
N LEU A 80 -1.32 -7.24 -4.66
CA LEU A 80 -2.21 -6.08 -4.69
C LEU A 80 -2.26 -5.44 -6.09
N LEU A 81 -1.09 -5.28 -6.72
CA LEU A 81 -1.00 -4.70 -8.07
C LEU A 81 -1.74 -5.55 -9.12
N ALA A 82 -1.78 -6.86 -8.92
CA ALA A 82 -2.47 -7.78 -9.82
C ALA A 82 -3.99 -7.75 -9.68
N ASN A 83 -4.51 -7.17 -8.59
CA ASN A 83 -5.95 -7.09 -8.34
C ASN A 83 -6.57 -5.90 -9.08
N GLU A 84 -7.80 -6.02 -9.54
CA GLU A 84 -8.47 -4.96 -10.30
C GLU A 84 -9.40 -4.08 -9.46
N ASP A 85 -9.64 -4.43 -8.21
CA ASP A 85 -10.46 -3.62 -7.31
C ASP A 85 -9.77 -2.28 -7.03
N LYS A 86 -10.54 -1.20 -7.09
CA LYS A 86 -10.02 0.16 -6.92
C LYS A 86 -9.32 0.35 -5.57
N LEU A 87 -9.94 -0.04 -4.47
CA LEU A 87 -9.35 0.16 -3.14
C LEU A 87 -8.11 -0.71 -2.94
N VAL A 88 -8.12 -1.92 -3.48
CA VAL A 88 -6.94 -2.79 -3.44
C VAL A 88 -5.80 -2.16 -4.23
N ARG A 89 -6.08 -1.57 -5.38
CA ARG A 89 -5.08 -0.89 -6.20
C ARG A 89 -4.54 0.37 -5.51
N ILE A 90 -5.42 1.14 -4.85
CA ILE A 90 -5.01 2.30 -4.03
C ILE A 90 -4.07 1.85 -2.91
N CYS A 91 -4.42 0.75 -2.24
CA CYS A 91 -3.57 0.13 -1.23
C CYS A 91 -2.21 -0.24 -1.82
N ALA A 92 -2.19 -0.82 -3.02
CA ALA A 92 -0.97 -1.20 -3.72
C ALA A 92 -0.03 0.00 -3.93
N TYR A 93 -0.54 1.10 -4.46
CA TYR A 93 0.29 2.28 -4.72
C TYR A 93 0.82 2.91 -3.44
N ASN A 94 0.01 2.97 -2.40
CA ASN A 94 0.47 3.45 -1.10
C ASN A 94 1.58 2.56 -0.54
N LEU A 95 1.41 1.24 -0.60
CA LEU A 95 2.41 0.30 -0.09
C LEU A 95 3.69 0.35 -0.89
N VAL A 96 3.61 0.31 -2.21
CA VAL A 96 4.80 0.38 -3.07
C VAL A 96 5.59 1.65 -2.79
N CYS A 97 4.91 2.79 -2.69
CA CYS A 97 5.57 4.05 -2.38
C CYS A 97 6.35 3.98 -1.06
N ARG A 98 5.74 3.39 -0.03
CA ARG A 98 6.39 3.22 1.28
C ARG A 98 7.60 2.30 1.20
N LEU A 99 7.47 1.18 0.49
CA LEU A 99 8.58 0.23 0.35
C LEU A 99 9.76 0.85 -0.38
N LEU A 100 9.50 1.58 -1.46
CA LEU A 100 10.55 2.24 -2.22
C LEU A 100 11.25 3.33 -1.40
N LYS A 101 10.52 4.03 -0.55
CA LYS A 101 11.11 5.03 0.36
C LYS A 101 12.00 4.41 1.43
N ARG A 102 11.65 3.20 1.87
CA ARG A 102 12.42 2.49 2.89
C ARG A 102 13.59 1.71 2.31
N ASN A 103 13.43 1.18 1.11
CA ASN A 103 14.46 0.37 0.45
C ASN A 103 14.36 0.53 -1.07
N GLN A 104 15.28 1.32 -1.64
CA GLN A 104 15.32 1.57 -3.07
C GLN A 104 15.83 0.35 -3.88
N GLU A 105 16.33 -0.68 -3.20
CA GLU A 105 16.83 -1.91 -3.82
C GLU A 105 15.76 -2.99 -3.95
N CYS A 106 14.49 -2.58 -4.06
CA CYS A 106 13.41 -3.51 -4.32
C CYS A 106 13.65 -4.28 -5.63
N ALA A 107 13.12 -5.50 -5.70
CA ALA A 107 13.30 -6.35 -6.87
C ALA A 107 12.82 -5.67 -8.15
N PRO A 108 13.52 -5.87 -9.29
CA PRO A 108 13.09 -5.31 -10.58
C PRO A 108 11.65 -5.67 -10.96
N GLN A 109 11.17 -6.81 -10.51
CA GLN A 109 9.78 -7.26 -10.73
C GLN A 109 8.76 -6.29 -10.16
N LEU A 110 9.06 -5.66 -9.02
CA LEU A 110 8.15 -4.69 -8.40
C LEU A 110 8.01 -3.45 -9.27
N TYR A 111 9.13 -2.93 -9.77
CA TYR A 111 9.11 -1.79 -10.69
C TYR A 111 8.35 -2.12 -11.98
N ALA A 112 8.60 -3.30 -12.56
CA ALA A 112 7.92 -3.72 -13.79
C ALA A 112 6.40 -3.81 -13.58
N ALA A 113 5.96 -4.42 -12.48
CA ALA A 113 4.55 -4.53 -12.15
C ALA A 113 3.92 -3.16 -11.90
N LEU A 114 4.62 -2.29 -11.17
CA LEU A 114 4.16 -0.92 -10.93
C LEU A 114 3.93 -0.17 -12.24
N PHE A 115 4.91 -0.18 -13.13
CA PHE A 115 4.84 0.57 -14.39
C PHE A 115 3.78 0.02 -15.32
N GLU A 116 3.60 -1.28 -15.38
CA GLU A 116 2.55 -1.90 -16.18
C GLU A 116 1.16 -1.42 -15.75
N LYS A 117 0.90 -1.46 -14.45
CA LYS A 117 -0.40 -1.03 -13.91
C LYS A 117 -0.56 0.48 -13.97
N ALA A 118 0.52 1.22 -13.74
CA ALA A 118 0.51 2.67 -13.83
C ALA A 118 0.13 3.16 -15.23
N ALA A 119 0.64 2.53 -16.27
CA ALA A 119 0.34 2.90 -17.64
C ALA A 119 -1.16 2.86 -17.94
N SER A 120 -1.87 1.89 -17.37
CA SER A 120 -3.32 1.77 -17.48
C SER A 120 -4.04 2.76 -16.55
N ASP A 121 -3.68 2.77 -15.27
CA ASP A 121 -4.39 3.56 -14.26
C ASP A 121 -4.23 5.07 -14.41
N LEU A 122 -3.13 5.53 -15.02
CA LEU A 122 -2.94 6.97 -15.29
C LEU A 122 -3.98 7.53 -16.26
N LYS A 123 -4.66 6.68 -17.00
CA LYS A 123 -5.76 7.07 -17.91
C LYS A 123 -7.08 7.24 -17.18
N SER A 124 -7.15 6.86 -15.92
CA SER A 124 -8.37 6.98 -15.12
C SER A 124 -8.71 8.44 -14.83
N ALA A 125 -10.00 8.74 -14.70
CA ALA A 125 -10.48 10.02 -14.22
C ALA A 125 -10.67 10.04 -12.70
N ASP A 126 -10.46 8.91 -12.04
CA ASP A 126 -10.70 8.75 -10.60
C ASP A 126 -9.55 9.34 -9.78
N ARG A 127 -9.80 10.46 -9.14
CA ARG A 127 -8.77 11.17 -8.36
C ARG A 127 -8.28 10.37 -7.15
N GLN A 128 -9.12 9.54 -6.56
CA GLN A 128 -8.72 8.72 -5.41
C GLN A 128 -7.67 7.68 -5.81
N LEU A 129 -7.77 7.18 -7.04
CA LEU A 129 -6.77 6.26 -7.59
C LEU A 129 -5.52 7.02 -8.06
N LEU A 130 -5.70 8.12 -8.76
CA LEU A 130 -4.59 8.90 -9.33
C LEU A 130 -3.68 9.50 -8.26
N HIS A 131 -4.24 9.98 -7.16
CA HIS A 131 -3.43 10.65 -6.13
C HIS A 131 -2.29 9.77 -5.59
N PRO A 132 -2.53 8.56 -5.08
CA PRO A 132 -1.44 7.71 -4.61
C PRO A 132 -0.52 7.23 -5.73
N LEU A 133 -1.07 7.01 -6.92
CA LEU A 133 -0.27 6.59 -8.07
C LEU A 133 0.71 7.68 -8.51
N VAL A 134 0.22 8.90 -8.71
CA VAL A 134 1.05 10.03 -9.13
C VAL A 134 2.11 10.32 -8.07
N LYS A 135 1.72 10.28 -6.80
CA LYS A 135 2.66 10.47 -5.68
C LYS A 135 3.78 9.43 -5.70
N CYS A 136 3.43 8.17 -5.96
CA CYS A 136 4.41 7.09 -6.04
C CYS A 136 5.37 7.30 -7.22
N LEU A 137 4.84 7.58 -8.40
CA LEU A 137 5.66 7.80 -9.59
C LEU A 137 6.53 9.06 -9.47
N ASP A 138 5.99 10.11 -8.85
CA ASP A 138 6.74 11.33 -8.60
C ASP A 138 7.94 11.06 -7.71
N TYR A 139 7.75 10.27 -6.65
CA TYR A 139 8.85 9.84 -5.80
C TYR A 139 9.89 9.05 -6.60
N VAL A 140 9.47 8.06 -7.38
CA VAL A 140 10.40 7.25 -8.20
C VAL A 140 11.17 8.13 -9.19
N SER A 141 10.50 9.10 -9.81
CA SER A 141 11.12 10.01 -10.78
C SER A 141 12.20 10.89 -10.16
N SER A 142 12.13 11.13 -8.86
CA SER A 142 13.10 11.94 -8.13
C SER A 142 14.31 11.15 -7.63
N THR A 143 14.30 9.83 -7.77
CA THR A 143 15.40 8.98 -7.32
C THR A 143 16.52 8.92 -8.36
N ASP A 144 17.69 8.49 -7.91
CA ASP A 144 18.85 8.29 -8.79
C ASP A 144 18.91 6.82 -9.22
N THR A 145 17.86 6.37 -9.91
CA THR A 145 17.72 4.98 -10.37
C THR A 145 17.32 4.94 -11.84
N GLU A 146 17.52 3.78 -12.48
CA GLU A 146 17.06 3.57 -13.87
C GLU A 146 15.52 3.68 -13.95
N ALA A 147 14.82 3.26 -12.89
CA ALA A 147 13.37 3.35 -12.82
C ALA A 147 12.86 4.80 -12.91
N ALA A 148 13.68 5.78 -12.49
CA ALA A 148 13.30 7.19 -12.53
C ALA A 148 12.97 7.66 -13.95
N LYS A 149 13.66 7.16 -14.94
CA LYS A 149 13.43 7.53 -16.35
C LYS A 149 12.06 7.08 -16.81
N GLU A 150 11.68 5.85 -16.50
CA GLU A 150 10.37 5.32 -16.88
C GLU A 150 9.24 6.02 -16.13
N ALA A 151 9.41 6.28 -14.84
CA ALA A 151 8.42 7.03 -14.06
C ALA A 151 8.20 8.42 -14.65
N THR A 152 9.28 9.12 -15.00
CA THR A 152 9.21 10.44 -15.63
C THR A 152 8.46 10.38 -16.96
N ARG A 153 8.75 9.37 -17.78
CA ARG A 153 8.10 9.18 -19.08
C ARG A 153 6.60 8.98 -18.91
N LEU A 154 6.20 8.10 -18.01
CA LEU A 154 4.78 7.82 -17.74
C LEU A 154 4.03 9.07 -17.26
N LEU A 155 4.62 9.83 -16.35
CA LEU A 155 4.01 11.06 -15.84
C LEU A 155 3.83 12.09 -16.95
N LYS A 156 4.84 12.28 -17.79
CA LYS A 156 4.78 13.25 -18.89
C LYS A 156 3.71 12.86 -19.91
N GLU A 157 3.65 11.60 -20.31
CA GLU A 157 2.67 11.12 -21.28
C GLU A 157 1.24 11.27 -20.75
N ALA A 158 1.06 11.18 -19.44
CA ALA A 158 -0.25 11.34 -18.81
C ALA A 158 -0.61 12.81 -18.49
N GLY A 159 0.30 13.75 -18.74
CA GLY A 159 0.07 15.16 -18.47
C GLY A 159 0.41 15.62 -17.05
N PHE A 160 1.09 14.78 -16.28
CA PHE A 160 1.51 15.10 -14.90
C PHE A 160 3.00 15.47 -14.81
N GLY A 161 3.66 15.62 -15.94
CA GLY A 161 5.09 15.84 -15.94
C GLY A 161 5.50 17.17 -15.33
N ALA A 162 6.65 17.17 -14.65
CA ALA A 162 7.29 18.39 -14.21
C ALA A 162 7.81 19.17 -15.42
N PHE A 163 7.82 20.46 -15.29
CA PHE A 163 8.09 21.40 -16.36
C PHE A 163 9.48 22.03 -16.22
#